data_7ac38c1b26c3f86c7aaccaf3c1576b1e
#
_entry.id   7ac38c1b26c3f86c7aaccaf3c1576b1e
#
_cell.length_a   1.000
_cell.length_b   1.000
_cell.length_c   1.000
_cell.angle_alpha   90.00
_cell.angle_beta   90.00
_cell.angle_gamma   90.00
#
_symmetry.space_group_name_H-M   'P 1'
#
loop_
_entity.id
_entity.type
_entity.pdbx_description
1 polymer ?
#
loop_
_entity_poly.entity_id
_entity_poly.type
_entity_poly.pdbx_seq_one_letter_code
_entity_poly.pdbx_strand_id
1 'polypeptide(L)'
;MSKQQFESNIKIIPYDQHCVYGKLSDLNNLAVIQEKIQEPAFQAALREKVPADKTEQIVEKLKDMKFDTDSVSCNVPPLGEVALRIIEREEPKCIKFETANSPIPLNLWIQLLPVTETQCKMKLTVGADLNPFIKGMVSKPLKEGVEKLADMLAMIPYGI
;
A
#
# COMPACT_ATOMS: atom_id res chain seq x y z
N MET A 1 -21.07 -6.15 -16.10
CA MET A 1 -20.03 -5.45 -15.31
C MET A 1 -18.66 -5.76 -15.89
N SER A 2 -17.80 -4.78 -15.96
CA SER A 2 -16.46 -4.98 -16.52
C SER A 2 -15.41 -4.92 -15.43
N LYS A 3 -14.46 -5.84 -15.52
CA LYS A 3 -13.30 -5.87 -14.62
C LYS A 3 -12.35 -4.77 -15.01
N GLN A 4 -11.99 -3.94 -14.05
CA GLN A 4 -11.03 -2.85 -14.22
C GLN A 4 -9.80 -3.13 -13.40
N GLN A 5 -8.65 -2.78 -13.93
CA GLN A 5 -7.39 -2.87 -13.20
C GLN A 5 -6.69 -1.51 -13.21
N PHE A 6 -6.17 -1.13 -12.07
CA PHE A 6 -5.42 0.11 -11.89
C PHE A 6 -4.06 -0.25 -11.34
N GLU A 7 -3.01 0.12 -12.05
CA GLU A 7 -1.65 -0.21 -11.66
C GLU A 7 -0.89 1.04 -11.25
N SER A 8 -0.05 0.90 -10.21
CA SER A 8 0.91 1.94 -9.86
C SER A 8 2.09 1.91 -10.82
N ASN A 9 2.87 2.97 -10.81
CA ASN A 9 4.20 2.93 -11.41
C ASN A 9 5.08 1.96 -10.63
N ILE A 10 6.13 1.46 -11.28
CA ILE A 10 7.11 0.60 -10.63
C ILE A 10 7.96 1.45 -9.70
N LYS A 11 8.07 1.02 -8.43
CA LYS A 11 8.87 1.70 -7.41
C LYS A 11 10.10 0.87 -7.08
N ILE A 12 11.25 1.51 -7.03
CA ILE A 12 12.48 0.87 -6.59
C ILE A 12 12.59 1.04 -5.08
N ILE A 13 12.80 -0.08 -4.38
CA ILE A 13 12.92 -0.09 -2.93
C ILE A 13 14.36 -0.47 -2.58
N PRO A 14 15.06 0.33 -1.76
CA PRO A 14 16.48 0.08 -1.44
C PRO A 14 16.66 -1.00 -0.36
N TYR A 15 15.93 -2.08 -0.48
CA TYR A 15 16.00 -3.27 0.38
C TYR A 15 15.73 -4.49 -0.47
N ASP A 16 16.27 -5.64 -0.08
CA ASP A 16 16.09 -6.86 -0.84
C ASP A 16 14.64 -7.35 -0.82
N GLN A 17 14.29 -8.14 -1.82
CA GLN A 17 12.94 -8.65 -2.01
C GLN A 17 12.41 -9.41 -0.78
N HIS A 18 13.24 -10.26 -0.18
CA HIS A 18 12.83 -11.08 0.98
C HIS A 18 12.58 -10.21 2.21
N CYS A 19 13.37 -9.17 2.42
CA CYS A 19 13.19 -8.24 3.51
C CYS A 19 11.86 -7.48 3.39
N VAL A 20 11.58 -6.96 2.21
CA VAL A 20 10.34 -6.24 1.95
C VAL A 20 9.14 -7.17 2.07
N TYR A 21 9.23 -8.35 1.49
CA TYR A 21 8.16 -9.33 1.58
C TYR A 21 7.88 -9.73 3.03
N GLY A 22 8.92 -10.00 3.81
CA GLY A 22 8.76 -10.38 5.21
C GLY A 22 8.02 -9.34 6.03
N LYS A 23 8.29 -8.06 5.76
CA LYS A 23 7.59 -6.97 6.45
C LYS A 23 6.14 -6.81 5.99
N LEU A 24 5.89 -6.93 4.69
CA LEU A 24 4.54 -6.74 4.14
C LEU A 24 3.63 -7.96 4.33
N SER A 25 4.20 -9.14 4.50
CA SER A 25 3.41 -10.36 4.69
C SER A 25 2.81 -10.47 6.09
N ASP A 26 3.31 -9.69 7.05
CA ASP A 26 2.73 -9.55 8.39
C ASP A 26 2.50 -8.05 8.64
N LEU A 27 1.25 -7.63 8.57
CA LEU A 27 0.91 -6.21 8.64
C LEU A 27 1.10 -5.60 10.04
N ASN A 28 1.34 -6.41 11.07
CA ASN A 28 1.76 -5.88 12.38
C ASN A 28 3.08 -5.12 12.28
N ASN A 29 3.94 -5.47 11.33
CA ASN A 29 5.17 -4.72 11.08
C ASN A 29 4.88 -3.27 10.66
N LEU A 30 3.80 -3.06 9.92
CA LEU A 30 3.37 -1.73 9.53
C LEU A 30 2.80 -0.93 10.71
N ALA A 31 2.17 -1.61 11.67
CA ALA A 31 1.71 -0.96 12.89
C ALA A 31 2.88 -0.40 13.71
N VAL A 32 3.99 -1.14 13.77
CA VAL A 32 5.21 -0.66 14.43
C VAL A 32 5.75 0.59 13.72
N ILE A 33 5.76 0.57 12.39
CA ILE A 33 6.21 1.72 11.60
C ILE A 33 5.27 2.92 11.80
N GLN A 34 3.97 2.66 11.91
CA GLN A 34 2.98 3.70 12.19
C GLN A 34 3.28 4.43 13.51
N GLU A 35 3.70 3.71 14.53
CA GLU A 35 4.11 4.30 15.81
C GLU A 35 5.39 5.12 15.64
N LYS A 36 6.37 4.58 14.93
CA LYS A 36 7.66 5.24 14.74
C LYS A 36 7.57 6.51 13.91
N ILE A 37 6.62 6.57 12.97
CA ILE A 37 6.48 7.72 12.08
C ILE A 37 6.10 8.99 12.84
N GLN A 38 5.62 8.86 14.07
CA GLN A 38 5.29 10.00 14.91
C GLN A 38 6.53 10.58 15.61
N GLU A 39 7.65 9.87 15.58
CA GLU A 39 8.91 10.35 16.17
C GLU A 39 9.50 11.45 15.28
N PRO A 40 9.93 12.59 15.91
CA PRO A 40 10.52 13.69 15.13
C PRO A 40 11.73 13.29 14.30
N ALA A 41 12.59 12.41 14.84
CA ALA A 41 13.77 11.93 14.13
C ALA A 41 13.39 11.16 12.84
N PHE A 42 12.35 10.34 12.90
CA PHE A 42 11.87 9.60 11.75
C PHE A 42 11.28 10.54 10.69
N GLN A 43 10.49 11.52 11.13
CA GLN A 43 9.90 12.51 10.22
C GLN A 43 10.97 13.35 9.54
N ALA A 44 12.02 13.72 10.27
CA ALA A 44 13.15 14.45 9.70
C ALA A 44 13.86 13.63 8.61
N ALA A 45 14.06 12.34 8.86
CA ALA A 45 14.66 11.44 7.88
C ALA A 45 13.79 11.30 6.62
N LEU A 46 12.48 11.24 6.78
CA LEU A 46 11.55 11.21 5.65
C LEU A 46 11.60 12.50 4.83
N ARG A 47 11.70 13.65 5.49
CA ARG A 47 11.75 14.94 4.81
C ARG A 47 12.98 15.11 3.94
N GLU A 48 14.06 14.41 4.25
CA GLU A 48 15.26 14.42 3.42
C GLU A 48 15.05 13.70 2.09
N LYS A 49 14.14 12.72 2.07
CA LYS A 49 13.88 11.90 0.88
C LYS A 49 12.67 12.35 0.09
N VAL A 50 11.76 13.09 0.71
CA VAL A 50 10.44 13.43 0.18
C VAL A 50 10.13 14.89 0.47
N PRO A 51 9.48 15.62 -0.47
CA PRO A 51 9.01 16.98 -0.18
C PRO A 51 8.14 17.03 1.08
N ALA A 52 8.25 18.12 1.84
CA ALA A 52 7.57 18.25 3.13
C ALA A 52 6.04 18.06 3.05
N ASP A 53 5.42 18.59 1.99
CA ASP A 53 3.98 18.44 1.79
C ASP A 53 3.57 16.97 1.60
N LYS A 54 4.37 16.19 0.84
CA LYS A 54 4.12 14.76 0.67
C LYS A 54 4.39 13.97 1.94
N THR A 55 5.41 14.35 2.71
CA THR A 55 5.70 13.73 4.00
C THR A 55 4.51 13.86 4.94
N GLU A 56 3.92 15.04 5.01
CA GLU A 56 2.74 15.27 5.86
C GLU A 56 1.55 14.42 5.42
N GLN A 57 1.31 14.32 4.11
CA GLN A 57 0.25 13.47 3.57
C GLN A 57 0.45 12.01 3.93
N ILE A 58 1.67 11.51 3.86
CA ILE A 58 2.00 10.12 4.21
C ILE A 58 1.76 9.88 5.69
N VAL A 59 2.21 10.78 6.55
CA VAL A 59 2.03 10.68 8.00
C VAL A 59 0.53 10.66 8.34
N GLU A 60 -0.24 11.56 7.76
CA GLU A 60 -1.69 11.62 7.98
C GLU A 60 -2.39 10.34 7.54
N LYS A 61 -2.04 9.82 6.36
CA LYS A 61 -2.61 8.57 5.86
C LYS A 61 -2.30 7.39 6.77
N LEU A 62 -1.06 7.28 7.22
CA LEU A 62 -0.65 6.19 8.11
C LEU A 62 -1.36 6.26 9.46
N LYS A 63 -1.61 7.46 9.98
CA LYS A 63 -2.35 7.61 11.24
C LYS A 63 -3.77 7.08 11.18
N ASP A 64 -4.41 7.22 10.02
CA ASP A 64 -5.79 6.78 9.82
C ASP A 64 -5.92 5.30 9.52
N MET A 65 -4.80 4.62 9.27
CA MET A 65 -4.81 3.19 8.96
C MET A 65 -4.75 2.35 10.22
N LYS A 66 -5.47 1.22 10.19
CA LYS A 66 -5.43 0.24 11.26
C LYS A 66 -4.89 -1.07 10.71
N PHE A 67 -3.92 -1.64 11.42
CA PHE A 67 -3.23 -2.85 10.98
C PHE A 67 -3.46 -4.00 11.94
N ASP A 68 -3.60 -5.19 11.39
CA ASP A 68 -3.64 -6.46 12.10
C ASP A 68 -2.66 -7.39 11.39
N THR A 69 -2.48 -8.61 11.89
CA THR A 69 -1.55 -9.56 11.25
C THR A 69 -1.88 -9.76 9.78
N ASP A 70 -3.15 -9.93 9.43
CA ASP A 70 -3.59 -10.27 8.09
C ASP A 70 -4.51 -9.22 7.46
N SER A 71 -4.70 -8.08 8.11
CA SER A 71 -5.66 -7.10 7.61
C SER A 71 -5.20 -5.67 7.83
N VAL A 72 -5.73 -4.78 7.00
CA VAL A 72 -5.52 -3.34 7.11
C VAL A 72 -6.83 -2.64 6.76
N SER A 73 -7.15 -1.57 7.48
CA SER A 73 -8.29 -0.73 7.12
C SER A 73 -7.84 0.72 6.99
N CYS A 74 -8.48 1.42 6.06
CA CYS A 74 -8.18 2.83 5.81
C CYS A 74 -9.41 3.51 5.23
N ASN A 75 -9.41 4.84 5.27
CA ASN A 75 -10.48 5.63 4.67
C ASN A 75 -10.10 6.01 3.25
N VAL A 76 -10.92 5.61 2.29
CA VAL A 76 -10.70 5.87 0.86
C VAL A 76 -11.91 6.59 0.28
N PRO A 77 -11.96 7.94 0.32
CA PRO A 77 -13.08 8.66 -0.30
C PRO A 77 -13.15 8.41 -1.80
N PRO A 78 -14.33 8.30 -2.40
CA PRO A 78 -15.66 8.38 -1.81
C PRO A 78 -16.19 7.08 -1.22
N LEU A 79 -15.38 6.02 -1.18
CA LEU A 79 -15.81 4.69 -0.73
C LEU A 79 -16.01 4.60 0.79
N GLY A 80 -15.41 5.51 1.55
CA GLY A 80 -15.42 5.46 2.99
C GLY A 80 -14.37 4.50 3.54
N GLU A 81 -14.64 3.87 4.67
CA GLU A 81 -13.72 2.92 5.28
C GLU A 81 -13.66 1.63 4.48
N VAL A 82 -12.47 1.24 4.07
CA VAL A 82 -12.21 0.00 3.32
C VAL A 82 -11.26 -0.86 4.13
N ALA A 83 -11.66 -2.10 4.40
CA ALA A 83 -10.81 -3.09 5.06
C ALA A 83 -10.34 -4.11 4.03
N LEU A 84 -9.04 -4.36 4.01
CA LEU A 84 -8.41 -5.34 3.14
C LEU A 84 -7.80 -6.45 3.98
N ARG A 85 -7.98 -7.69 3.54
CA ARG A 85 -7.44 -8.86 4.22
C ARG A 85 -6.55 -9.64 3.26
N ILE A 86 -5.42 -10.12 3.76
CA ILE A 86 -4.53 -10.98 2.99
C ILE A 86 -5.21 -12.34 2.80
N ILE A 87 -5.38 -12.75 1.55
CA ILE A 87 -6.00 -14.04 1.20
C ILE A 87 -5.01 -14.99 0.56
N GLU A 88 -3.90 -14.49 0.05
CA GLU A 88 -2.89 -15.33 -0.60
C GLU A 88 -1.51 -14.71 -0.42
N ARG A 89 -0.55 -15.56 -0.10
CA ARG A 89 0.85 -15.17 0.00
C ARG A 89 1.67 -16.08 -0.91
N GLU A 90 2.32 -15.49 -1.91
CA GLU A 90 3.25 -16.19 -2.80
C GLU A 90 4.65 -15.66 -2.53
N GLU A 91 5.33 -16.27 -1.56
CA GLU A 91 6.64 -15.82 -1.11
C GLU A 91 7.70 -16.05 -2.19
N PRO A 92 8.56 -15.11 -2.46
CA PRO A 92 8.61 -13.70 -2.03
C PRO A 92 8.07 -12.71 -3.07
N LYS A 93 7.19 -13.16 -3.94
CA LYS A 93 6.80 -12.44 -5.17
C LYS A 93 5.54 -11.62 -5.05
N CYS A 94 4.55 -12.08 -4.31
CA CYS A 94 3.23 -11.46 -4.36
C CYS A 94 2.45 -11.67 -3.07
N ILE A 95 1.70 -10.64 -2.70
CA ILE A 95 0.72 -10.73 -1.61
C ILE A 95 -0.61 -10.25 -2.18
N LYS A 96 -1.64 -11.06 -2.07
CA LYS A 96 -2.96 -10.74 -2.58
C LYS A 96 -3.91 -10.42 -1.43
N PHE A 97 -4.64 -9.32 -1.59
CA PHE A 97 -5.63 -8.84 -0.63
C PHE A 97 -7.03 -8.85 -1.25
N GLU A 98 -8.02 -8.95 -0.40
CA GLU A 98 -9.42 -8.86 -0.77
C GLU A 98 -10.14 -7.95 0.24
N THR A 99 -11.12 -7.15 -0.23
CA THR A 99 -11.92 -6.35 0.68
C THR A 99 -12.77 -7.25 1.57
N ALA A 100 -12.79 -6.93 2.87
CA ALA A 100 -13.58 -7.68 3.86
C ALA A 100 -15.00 -7.12 3.98
N ASN A 101 -15.12 -5.79 4.04
CA ASN A 101 -16.41 -5.10 4.15
C ASN A 101 -16.36 -3.85 3.29
N SER A 102 -16.75 -3.96 2.03
CA SER A 102 -16.77 -2.82 1.13
C SER A 102 -18.03 -2.88 0.26
N PRO A 103 -18.64 -1.73 0.00
CA PRO A 103 -19.75 -1.68 -0.96
C PRO A 103 -19.31 -2.08 -2.37
N ILE A 104 -18.01 -1.97 -2.66
CA ILE A 104 -17.43 -2.37 -3.94
C ILE A 104 -16.34 -3.41 -3.67
N PRO A 105 -16.47 -4.65 -4.17
CA PRO A 105 -15.42 -5.65 -4.00
C PRO A 105 -14.16 -5.26 -4.75
N LEU A 106 -13.04 -5.26 -4.05
CA LEU A 106 -11.73 -4.92 -4.62
C LEU A 106 -10.72 -6.01 -4.28
N ASN A 107 -9.77 -6.19 -5.16
CA ASN A 107 -8.56 -6.97 -4.89
C ASN A 107 -7.36 -6.06 -5.02
N LEU A 108 -6.34 -6.32 -4.20
CA LEU A 108 -5.07 -5.62 -4.26
C LEU A 108 -3.96 -6.64 -4.36
N TRP A 109 -3.04 -6.45 -5.29
CA TRP A 109 -1.83 -7.26 -5.40
C TRP A 109 -0.63 -6.40 -5.14
N ILE A 110 0.23 -6.82 -4.22
CA ILE A 110 1.56 -6.24 -4.03
C ILE A 110 2.53 -7.20 -4.70
N GLN A 111 3.16 -6.75 -5.78
CA GLN A 111 4.07 -7.55 -6.59
C GLN A 111 5.50 -7.07 -6.38
N LEU A 112 6.40 -8.01 -6.06
CA LEU A 112 7.80 -7.74 -5.77
C LEU A 112 8.69 -8.56 -6.70
N LEU A 113 9.69 -7.90 -7.30
CA LEU A 113 10.70 -8.56 -8.13
C LEU A 113 12.09 -8.10 -7.70
N PRO A 114 13.09 -9.01 -7.71
CA PRO A 114 14.45 -8.62 -7.34
C PRO A 114 15.08 -7.75 -8.42
N VAL A 115 15.88 -6.78 -7.99
CA VAL A 115 16.72 -5.97 -8.89
C VAL A 115 18.17 -6.31 -8.66
N THR A 116 18.59 -6.25 -7.38
CA THR A 116 19.93 -6.66 -6.92
C THR A 116 19.76 -7.38 -5.58
N GLU A 117 20.87 -7.79 -4.98
CA GLU A 117 20.87 -8.41 -3.64
C GLU A 117 20.36 -7.47 -2.55
N THR A 118 20.42 -6.16 -2.81
CA THR A 118 20.04 -5.13 -1.82
C THR A 118 18.90 -4.23 -2.30
N GLN A 119 18.29 -4.53 -3.44
CA GLN A 119 17.20 -3.74 -3.99
C GLN A 119 16.15 -4.63 -4.63
N CYS A 120 14.90 -4.17 -4.57
CA CYS A 120 13.82 -4.80 -5.32
C CYS A 120 12.93 -3.74 -5.95
N LYS A 121 12.05 -4.16 -6.83
CA LYS A 121 11.03 -3.29 -7.40
C LYS A 121 9.66 -3.79 -7.02
N MET A 122 8.75 -2.85 -6.85
CA MET A 122 7.38 -3.11 -6.40
C MET A 122 6.39 -2.45 -7.35
N LYS A 123 5.31 -3.15 -7.62
CA LYS A 123 4.15 -2.61 -8.31
C LYS A 123 2.90 -3.03 -7.56
N LEU A 124 1.95 -2.12 -7.40
CA LEU A 124 0.64 -2.42 -6.85
C LEU A 124 -0.39 -2.46 -7.97
N THR A 125 -1.31 -3.40 -7.87
CA THR A 125 -2.43 -3.52 -8.81
C THR A 125 -3.71 -3.64 -8.02
N VAL A 126 -4.71 -2.82 -8.35
CA VAL A 126 -6.06 -2.91 -7.79
C VAL A 126 -6.98 -3.43 -8.89
N GLY A 127 -7.69 -4.53 -8.59
CA GLY A 127 -8.73 -5.06 -9.46
C GLY A 127 -10.10 -4.77 -8.88
N ALA A 128 -11.02 -4.33 -9.70
CA ALA A 128 -12.39 -4.03 -9.28
C ALA A 128 -13.38 -4.43 -10.35
N ASP A 129 -14.52 -4.97 -9.92
CA ASP A 129 -15.62 -5.29 -10.81
C ASP A 129 -16.62 -4.14 -10.74
N LEU A 130 -16.59 -3.26 -11.74
CA LEU A 130 -17.33 -2.00 -11.72
C LEU A 130 -18.38 -1.97 -12.81
N ASN A 131 -19.60 -1.56 -12.44
CA ASN A 131 -20.59 -1.22 -13.45
C ASN A 131 -20.27 0.18 -14.03
N PRO A 132 -20.80 0.52 -15.22
CA PRO A 132 -20.45 1.81 -15.87
C PRO A 132 -20.74 3.03 -15.02
N PHE A 133 -21.73 2.95 -14.15
CA PHE A 133 -22.15 4.03 -13.28
C PHE A 133 -21.08 4.32 -12.21
N ILE A 134 -20.66 3.27 -11.53
CA ILE A 134 -19.66 3.35 -10.45
C ILE A 134 -18.28 3.61 -11.03
N LYS A 135 -17.98 3.03 -12.21
CA LYS A 135 -16.70 3.22 -12.87
C LYS A 135 -16.33 4.70 -13.04
N GLY A 136 -17.29 5.52 -13.48
CA GLY A 136 -17.06 6.94 -13.65
C GLY A 136 -16.76 7.68 -12.35
N MET A 137 -17.29 7.17 -11.22
CA MET A 137 -17.10 7.80 -9.91
C MET A 137 -15.79 7.41 -9.23
N VAL A 138 -15.35 6.16 -9.40
CA VAL A 138 -14.25 5.63 -8.58
C VAL A 138 -12.95 5.38 -9.34
N SER A 139 -12.95 5.44 -10.68
CA SER A 139 -11.75 5.16 -11.47
C SER A 139 -10.60 6.08 -11.11
N LYS A 140 -10.84 7.38 -11.05
CA LYS A 140 -9.80 8.35 -10.71
C LYS A 140 -9.33 8.21 -9.25
N PRO A 141 -10.22 8.14 -8.25
CA PRO A 141 -9.79 7.89 -6.87
C PRO A 141 -9.00 6.59 -6.70
N LEU A 142 -9.38 5.51 -7.37
CA LEU A 142 -8.66 4.24 -7.27
C LEU A 142 -7.29 4.33 -7.91
N LYS A 143 -7.19 4.96 -9.07
CA LYS A 143 -5.90 5.12 -9.75
C LYS A 143 -4.94 5.99 -8.93
N GLU A 144 -5.42 7.09 -8.39
CA GLU A 144 -4.61 7.96 -7.54
C GLU A 144 -4.27 7.28 -6.22
N GLY A 145 -5.22 6.55 -5.65
CA GLY A 145 -5.03 5.83 -4.39
C GLY A 145 -3.98 4.74 -4.48
N VAL A 146 -3.98 3.95 -5.56
CA VAL A 146 -2.98 2.90 -5.74
C VAL A 146 -1.59 3.48 -5.91
N GLU A 147 -1.46 4.61 -6.60
CA GLU A 147 -0.18 5.29 -6.77
C GLU A 147 0.33 5.86 -5.45
N LYS A 148 -0.53 6.51 -4.69
CA LYS A 148 -0.18 7.05 -3.36
C LYS A 148 0.21 5.95 -2.39
N LEU A 149 -0.50 4.83 -2.41
CA LEU A 149 -0.17 3.69 -1.57
C LEU A 149 1.20 3.10 -1.94
N ALA A 150 1.47 2.99 -3.24
CA ALA A 150 2.78 2.52 -3.71
C ALA A 150 3.91 3.46 -3.27
N ASP A 151 3.70 4.77 -3.37
CA ASP A 151 4.67 5.76 -2.90
C ASP A 151 4.93 5.61 -1.40
N MET A 152 3.87 5.46 -0.62
CA MET A 152 3.97 5.27 0.83
C MET A 152 4.75 4.01 1.18
N LEU A 153 4.41 2.88 0.55
CA LEU A 153 5.07 1.61 0.82
C LEU A 153 6.53 1.62 0.37
N ALA A 154 6.85 2.36 -0.70
CA ALA A 154 8.24 2.46 -1.18
C ALA A 154 9.14 3.24 -0.21
N MET A 155 8.57 4.04 0.67
CA MET A 155 9.33 4.87 1.61
C MET A 155 9.53 4.24 2.98
N ILE A 156 8.89 3.11 3.24
CA ILE A 156 9.00 2.44 4.53
C ILE A 156 10.44 1.95 4.73
N PRO A 157 11.02 2.15 5.94
CA PRO A 157 12.37 1.64 6.24
C PRO A 157 12.29 0.16 6.62
N TYR A 158 12.31 -0.71 5.63
CA TYR A 158 12.14 -2.15 5.82
C TYR A 158 13.29 -2.80 6.57
N GLY A 159 14.40 -2.11 6.75
CA GLY A 159 15.57 -2.63 7.44
C GLY A 159 15.55 -2.51 8.97
N ILE A 160 14.49 -1.97 9.54
CA ILE A 160 14.38 -1.83 10.99
C ILE A 160 13.65 -3.01 11.63
#